data_739f7a8691bb76e73dc4dd4333a14447
#
_entry.id   739f7a8691bb76e73dc4dd4333a14447
#
_cell.length_a   1.000
_cell.length_b   1.000
_cell.length_c   1.000
_cell.angle_alpha   90.00
_cell.angle_beta   90.00
_cell.angle_gamma   90.00
#
_symmetry.space_group_name_H-M   'P 1'
#
loop_
_entity.id
_entity.type
_entity.pdbx_description
1 polymer ?
#
loop_
_entity_poly.entity_id
_entity_poly.type
_entity_poly.pdbx_seq_one_letter_code
_entity_poly.pdbx_strand_id
1 'polypeptide(L)'
;QGGRKHPEQQYIQLDTTNILFICGGAFDGMPEIIAERMNAKKVGFRSEEGARSSDRDAIDLEDLHERARLFQHIEVQDLLRFGMIPEFVGMLPVVTALQPLDDDDLVRVLTEPRNSLVRQYQEFFRMEQGDLEFTPEALRAVASLARKRGTGARGLRSVIEDLMRDIIFEAGGTL
;
A
#
# COMPACT_ATOMS: atom_id res chain seq x y z
N GLN A 1 27.85 7.53 1.11
CA GLN A 1 29.20 7.34 1.69
C GLN A 1 29.19 7.96 3.08
N GLY A 2 28.91 7.14 4.12
CA GLY A 2 29.06 7.55 5.51
C GLY A 2 30.55 7.83 5.78
N GLY A 3 30.85 9.02 6.32
CA GLY A 3 32.22 9.40 6.64
C GLY A 3 32.86 8.37 7.58
N ARG A 4 34.11 8.05 7.31
CA ARG A 4 34.93 7.13 8.12
C ARG A 4 35.03 7.68 9.56
N LYS A 5 34.38 7.02 10.52
CA LYS A 5 34.56 7.33 11.93
C LYS A 5 35.91 6.81 12.49
N HIS A 6 36.45 5.74 11.87
CA HIS A 6 37.75 5.16 12.24
C HIS A 6 38.52 4.73 10.99
N PRO A 7 39.85 5.01 10.89
CA PRO A 7 40.69 4.66 9.72
C PRO A 7 40.82 3.18 9.45
N GLU A 8 40.61 2.31 10.45
CA GLU A 8 40.79 0.87 10.38
C GLU A 8 39.51 0.08 10.03
N GLN A 9 38.39 0.78 9.77
CA GLN A 9 37.15 0.13 9.45
C GLN A 9 37.21 -0.52 8.05
N GLN A 10 37.17 -1.83 7.99
CA GLN A 10 37.11 -2.56 6.72
C GLN A 10 35.74 -2.35 6.07
N TYR A 11 35.74 -1.99 4.79
CA TYR A 11 34.54 -1.89 3.98
C TYR A 11 34.26 -3.21 3.29
N ILE A 12 32.99 -3.64 3.32
CA ILE A 12 32.53 -4.73 2.48
C ILE A 12 32.30 -4.13 1.09
N GLN A 13 33.07 -4.57 0.10
CA GLN A 13 32.84 -4.20 -1.30
C GLN A 13 31.71 -5.06 -1.84
N LEU A 14 30.67 -4.41 -2.38
CA LEU A 14 29.53 -5.07 -3.00
C LEU A 14 29.39 -4.57 -4.44
N ASP A 15 29.35 -5.50 -5.39
CA ASP A 15 28.98 -5.19 -6.77
C ASP A 15 27.47 -5.15 -6.90
N THR A 16 26.93 -3.97 -7.27
CA THR A 16 25.49 -3.74 -7.42
C THR A 16 25.00 -3.87 -8.85
N THR A 17 25.84 -4.27 -9.79
CA THR A 17 25.53 -4.30 -11.23
C THR A 17 24.28 -5.13 -11.55
N ASN A 18 24.05 -6.22 -10.83
CA ASN A 18 22.95 -7.14 -11.06
C ASN A 18 21.89 -7.10 -9.93
N ILE A 19 21.79 -5.99 -9.20
CA ILE A 19 20.80 -5.82 -8.15
C ILE A 19 19.62 -5.02 -8.70
N LEU A 20 18.41 -5.59 -8.61
CA LEU A 20 17.16 -4.88 -8.91
C LEU A 20 16.81 -3.97 -7.74
N PHE A 21 16.60 -2.69 -8.01
CA PHE A 21 16.13 -1.71 -7.03
C PHE A 21 14.63 -1.46 -7.24
N ILE A 22 13.85 -1.67 -6.20
CA ILE A 22 12.42 -1.37 -6.16
C ILE A 22 12.21 -0.32 -5.07
N CYS A 23 11.80 0.88 -5.47
CA CYS A 23 11.56 2.00 -4.57
C CYS A 23 10.06 2.24 -4.47
N GLY A 24 9.54 2.44 -3.27
CA GLY A 24 8.13 2.74 -3.04
C GLY A 24 7.96 3.95 -2.12
N GLY A 25 6.85 4.66 -2.29
CA GLY A 25 6.48 5.81 -1.47
C GLY A 25 4.96 6.05 -1.51
N ALA A 26 4.43 6.76 -0.52
CA ALA A 26 3.03 7.15 -0.47
C ALA A 26 2.69 8.30 -1.42
N PHE A 27 3.65 9.19 -1.66
CA PHE A 27 3.51 10.36 -2.54
C PHE A 27 2.25 11.19 -2.25
N ASP A 28 2.05 11.50 -0.96
CA ASP A 28 0.94 12.37 -0.54
C ASP A 28 1.03 13.73 -1.23
N GLY A 29 -0.08 14.22 -1.83
CA GLY A 29 -0.10 15.41 -2.66
C GLY A 29 0.16 15.19 -4.16
N MET A 30 0.54 13.98 -4.59
CA MET A 30 0.71 13.65 -6.00
C MET A 30 -0.61 13.63 -6.78
N PRO A 31 -1.73 13.11 -6.25
CA PRO A 31 -3.01 13.14 -6.95
C PRO A 31 -3.43 14.55 -7.36
N GLU A 32 -3.19 15.53 -6.51
CA GLU A 32 -3.48 16.95 -6.77
C GLU A 32 -2.66 17.47 -7.96
N ILE A 33 -1.37 17.16 -8.01
CA ILE A 33 -0.47 17.53 -9.11
C ILE A 33 -0.95 16.92 -10.45
N ILE A 34 -1.33 15.63 -10.41
CA ILE A 34 -1.84 14.93 -11.60
C ILE A 34 -3.16 15.53 -12.07
N ALA A 35 -4.09 15.79 -11.11
CA ALA A 35 -5.38 16.40 -11.40
C ALA A 35 -5.24 17.79 -12.04
N GLU A 36 -4.36 18.64 -11.51
CA GLU A 36 -4.05 19.95 -12.11
C GLU A 36 -3.55 19.82 -13.55
N ARG A 37 -2.59 18.92 -13.80
CA ARG A 37 -2.07 18.68 -15.15
C ARG A 37 -3.16 18.20 -16.11
N MET A 38 -4.00 17.27 -15.67
CA MET A 38 -5.09 16.73 -16.50
C MET A 38 -6.15 17.80 -16.79
N ASN A 39 -6.50 18.64 -15.81
CA ASN A 39 -7.44 19.73 -15.99
C ASN A 39 -6.87 20.83 -16.90
N ALA A 40 -5.60 21.16 -16.80
CA ALA A 40 -4.94 22.10 -17.69
C ALA A 40 -4.96 21.63 -19.16
N LYS A 41 -4.80 20.33 -19.42
CA LYS A 41 -4.94 19.74 -20.76
C LYS A 41 -6.38 19.86 -21.29
N LYS A 42 -7.42 19.69 -20.43
CA LYS A 42 -8.83 19.85 -20.85
C LYS A 42 -9.18 21.29 -21.24
N VAL A 43 -8.62 22.29 -20.55
CA VAL A 43 -8.88 23.71 -20.85
C VAL A 43 -8.26 24.15 -22.18
N GLY A 44 -7.13 23.57 -22.59
CA GLY A 44 -6.47 23.90 -23.88
C GLY A 44 -7.19 23.39 -25.11
N PHE A 45 -8.19 22.52 -25.01
CA PHE A 45 -8.95 21.94 -26.12
C PHE A 45 -10.43 22.37 -26.16
N ARG A 46 -10.87 23.30 -25.30
CA ARG A 46 -12.24 23.83 -25.35
C ARG A 46 -12.32 25.02 -26.29
N SER A 47 -12.80 24.77 -27.49
CA SER A 47 -13.49 25.77 -28.30
C SER A 47 -14.79 26.19 -27.58
N GLU A 48 -15.17 27.47 -27.76
CA GLU A 48 -16.16 28.24 -27.00
C GLU A 48 -17.63 27.74 -26.96
N GLU A 49 -17.93 26.48 -27.22
CA GLU A 49 -19.29 25.93 -27.19
C GLU A 49 -19.42 24.84 -26.11
N GLY A 50 -19.86 25.23 -24.89
CA GLY A 50 -20.23 24.24 -23.90
C GLY A 50 -20.01 24.60 -22.43
N ALA A 51 -20.25 25.82 -22.03
CA ALA A 51 -20.20 26.24 -20.64
C ALA A 51 -21.48 25.86 -19.86
N ARG A 52 -21.81 24.58 -19.74
CA ARG A 52 -22.86 24.06 -18.82
C ARG A 52 -22.68 22.58 -18.54
N SER A 53 -21.59 22.19 -17.86
CA SER A 53 -21.51 20.88 -17.18
C SER A 53 -20.37 20.90 -16.14
N SER A 54 -20.47 21.79 -15.17
CA SER A 54 -19.37 22.07 -14.23
C SER A 54 -19.42 21.35 -12.88
N ASP A 55 -20.45 20.55 -12.59
CA ASP A 55 -20.61 19.97 -11.24
C ASP A 55 -20.50 18.44 -11.16
N ARG A 56 -20.32 17.75 -12.30
CA ARG A 56 -20.20 16.27 -12.28
C ARG A 56 -18.77 15.73 -12.50
N ASP A 57 -17.81 16.58 -12.77
CA ASP A 57 -16.42 16.22 -13.05
C ASP A 57 -15.44 16.70 -11.95
N ALA A 58 -15.94 17.09 -10.78
CA ALA A 58 -15.09 17.35 -9.63
C ALA A 58 -14.55 16.00 -9.14
N ILE A 59 -13.24 15.80 -9.30
CA ILE A 59 -12.53 14.61 -8.81
C ILE A 59 -12.58 14.68 -7.28
N ASP A 60 -13.20 13.68 -6.64
CA ASP A 60 -13.19 13.55 -5.19
C ASP A 60 -11.84 13.00 -4.74
N LEU A 61 -10.95 13.88 -4.30
CA LEU A 61 -9.62 13.51 -3.82
C LEU A 61 -9.63 12.84 -2.44
N GLU A 62 -10.79 12.79 -1.76
CA GLU A 62 -10.95 12.03 -0.53
C GLU A 62 -11.28 10.56 -0.80
N ASP A 63 -11.82 10.23 -1.98
CA ASP A 63 -12.06 8.85 -2.39
C ASP A 63 -10.75 8.16 -2.80
N LEU A 64 -10.42 7.06 -2.10
CA LEU A 64 -9.23 6.23 -2.37
C LEU A 64 -9.21 5.67 -3.79
N HIS A 65 -10.36 5.34 -4.37
CA HIS A 65 -10.46 4.81 -5.72
C HIS A 65 -10.20 5.89 -6.78
N GLU A 66 -10.70 7.09 -6.58
CA GLU A 66 -10.42 8.24 -7.45
C GLU A 66 -8.93 8.61 -7.40
N ARG A 67 -8.33 8.65 -6.20
CA ARG A 67 -6.88 8.84 -6.04
C ARG A 67 -6.09 7.77 -6.77
N ALA A 68 -6.46 6.50 -6.64
CA ALA A 68 -5.77 5.40 -7.32
C ALA A 68 -5.87 5.50 -8.85
N ARG A 69 -7.02 5.94 -9.38
CA ARG A 69 -7.18 6.21 -10.82
C ARG A 69 -6.26 7.32 -11.29
N LEU A 70 -6.11 8.39 -10.52
CA LEU A 70 -5.18 9.47 -10.85
C LEU A 70 -3.73 8.95 -10.92
N PHE A 71 -3.30 8.15 -9.97
CA PHE A 71 -1.96 7.56 -9.98
C PHE A 71 -1.67 6.72 -11.23
N GLN A 72 -2.67 6.12 -11.88
CA GLN A 72 -2.46 5.41 -13.15
C GLN A 72 -2.02 6.33 -14.29
N HIS A 73 -2.26 7.63 -14.16
CA HIS A 73 -1.89 8.65 -15.13
C HIS A 73 -0.61 9.41 -14.75
N ILE A 74 0.18 8.87 -13.82
CA ILE A 74 1.44 9.50 -13.38
C ILE A 74 2.43 9.60 -14.53
N GLU A 75 3.03 10.77 -14.69
CA GLU A 75 4.08 11.05 -15.66
C GLU A 75 5.36 11.51 -14.94
N VAL A 76 6.50 11.42 -15.63
CA VAL A 76 7.79 11.90 -15.12
C VAL A 76 7.73 13.36 -14.65
N GLN A 77 6.96 14.19 -15.34
CA GLN A 77 6.78 15.60 -15.01
C GLN A 77 6.12 15.79 -13.63
N ASP A 78 5.20 14.89 -13.25
CA ASP A 78 4.54 14.96 -11.96
C ASP A 78 5.52 14.66 -10.82
N LEU A 79 6.42 13.70 -11.01
CA LEU A 79 7.50 13.38 -10.06
C LEU A 79 8.46 14.57 -9.89
N LEU A 80 8.81 15.25 -10.96
CA LEU A 80 9.65 16.45 -10.89
C LEU A 80 8.93 17.62 -10.19
N ARG A 81 7.63 17.83 -10.46
CA ARG A 81 6.82 18.84 -9.77
C ARG A 81 6.62 18.51 -8.29
N PHE A 82 6.55 17.22 -7.95
CA PHE A 82 6.51 16.76 -6.56
C PHE A 82 7.81 17.07 -5.78
N GLY A 83 8.92 17.35 -6.50
CA GLY A 83 10.20 17.70 -5.93
C GLY A 83 11.27 16.63 -6.01
N MET A 84 11.05 15.58 -6.80
CA MET A 84 12.10 14.60 -7.07
C MET A 84 13.15 15.18 -8.03
N ILE A 85 14.42 14.88 -7.76
CA ILE A 85 15.52 15.34 -8.63
C ILE A 85 15.54 14.58 -9.96
N PRO A 86 15.82 15.26 -11.07
CA PRO A 86 15.80 14.66 -12.42
C PRO A 86 16.69 13.44 -12.55
N GLU A 87 17.89 13.48 -11.97
CA GLU A 87 18.88 12.41 -12.03
C GLU A 87 18.34 11.13 -11.36
N PHE A 88 17.65 11.26 -10.25
CA PHE A 88 17.06 10.12 -9.55
C PHE A 88 15.90 9.52 -10.35
N VAL A 89 15.02 10.36 -10.88
CA VAL A 89 13.90 9.91 -11.73
C VAL A 89 14.44 9.21 -12.99
N GLY A 90 15.50 9.73 -13.59
CA GLY A 90 16.15 9.12 -14.76
C GLY A 90 16.76 7.73 -14.50
N MET A 91 17.15 7.44 -13.25
CA MET A 91 17.67 6.12 -12.87
C MET A 91 16.56 5.08 -12.60
N LEU A 92 15.29 5.52 -12.45
CA LEU A 92 14.13 4.67 -12.20
C LEU A 92 13.13 4.78 -13.36
N PRO A 93 13.43 4.15 -14.52
CA PRO A 93 12.68 4.37 -15.74
C PRO A 93 11.27 3.75 -15.73
N VAL A 94 11.02 2.80 -14.82
CA VAL A 94 9.72 2.14 -14.71
C VAL A 94 8.99 2.70 -13.50
N VAL A 95 7.88 3.39 -13.76
CA VAL A 95 7.00 3.94 -12.73
C VAL A 95 5.67 3.22 -12.82
N THR A 96 5.16 2.74 -11.70
CA THR A 96 3.85 2.08 -11.63
C THR A 96 3.11 2.49 -10.38
N ALA A 97 1.79 2.52 -10.47
CA ALA A 97 0.90 2.80 -9.34
C ALA A 97 0.29 1.49 -8.82
N LEU A 98 0.19 1.37 -7.50
CA LEU A 98 -0.53 0.29 -6.86
C LEU A 98 -2.00 0.65 -6.70
N GLN A 99 -2.87 -0.33 -6.85
CA GLN A 99 -4.30 -0.17 -6.59
C GLN A 99 -4.60 -0.35 -5.10
N PRO A 100 -5.64 0.30 -4.56
CA PRO A 100 -6.11 0.04 -3.22
C PRO A 100 -6.61 -1.41 -3.12
N LEU A 101 -6.35 -2.02 -1.97
CA LEU A 101 -6.82 -3.38 -1.70
C LEU A 101 -8.29 -3.38 -1.35
N ASP A 102 -9.07 -4.25 -1.95
CA ASP A 102 -10.45 -4.54 -1.56
C ASP A 102 -10.52 -5.59 -0.43
N ASP A 103 -11.74 -5.94 -0.01
CA ASP A 103 -11.92 -6.91 1.08
C ASP A 103 -11.46 -8.31 0.67
N ASP A 104 -11.64 -8.70 -0.59
CA ASP A 104 -11.20 -10.01 -1.08
C ASP A 104 -9.66 -10.05 -1.17
N ASP A 105 -9.02 -8.97 -1.60
CA ASP A 105 -7.56 -8.86 -1.57
C ASP A 105 -7.01 -8.95 -0.14
N LEU A 106 -7.66 -8.30 0.83
CA LEU A 106 -7.27 -8.38 2.24
C LEU A 106 -7.42 -9.81 2.79
N VAL A 107 -8.46 -10.52 2.41
CA VAL A 107 -8.64 -11.95 2.75
C VAL A 107 -7.53 -12.79 2.13
N ARG A 108 -7.15 -12.54 0.87
CA ARG A 108 -6.02 -13.22 0.21
C ARG A 108 -4.70 -12.97 0.93
N VAL A 109 -4.45 -11.73 1.37
CA VAL A 109 -3.27 -11.39 2.18
C VAL A 109 -3.24 -12.17 3.50
N LEU A 110 -4.39 -12.45 4.11
CA LEU A 110 -4.49 -13.23 5.34
C LEU A 110 -4.21 -14.72 5.14
N THR A 111 -4.47 -15.28 3.95
CA THR A 111 -4.54 -16.73 3.72
C THR A 111 -3.50 -17.28 2.73
N GLU A 112 -3.23 -16.58 1.63
CA GLU A 112 -2.39 -17.10 0.53
C GLU A 112 -0.89 -17.15 0.83
N PRO A 113 -0.26 -16.14 1.45
CA PRO A 113 1.17 -16.14 1.67
C PRO A 113 1.64 -17.39 2.42
N ARG A 114 2.84 -17.90 2.07
CA ARG A 114 3.41 -19.07 2.73
C ARG A 114 3.47 -18.94 4.25
N ASN A 115 3.73 -17.73 4.75
CA ASN A 115 3.73 -17.39 6.17
C ASN A 115 2.60 -16.41 6.49
N SER A 116 1.36 -16.75 6.09
CA SER A 116 0.19 -15.92 6.35
C SER A 116 -0.16 -15.88 7.84
N LEU A 117 -0.83 -14.81 8.27
CA LEU A 117 -1.25 -14.67 9.68
C LEU A 117 -2.13 -15.83 10.15
N VAL A 118 -3.07 -16.25 9.32
CA VAL A 118 -3.93 -17.41 9.60
C VAL A 118 -3.10 -18.65 9.90
N ARG A 119 -2.13 -18.98 9.04
CA ARG A 119 -1.27 -20.16 9.23
C ARG A 119 -0.38 -20.04 10.46
N GLN A 120 0.10 -18.84 10.81
CA GLN A 120 0.89 -18.63 12.03
C GLN A 120 0.08 -18.99 13.28
N TYR A 121 -1.17 -18.53 13.37
CA TYR A 121 -2.04 -18.86 14.50
C TYR A 121 -2.49 -20.31 14.50
N GLN A 122 -2.79 -20.89 13.36
CA GLN A 122 -3.09 -22.32 13.26
C GLN A 122 -1.93 -23.19 13.76
N GLU A 123 -0.70 -22.83 13.37
CA GLU A 123 0.48 -23.56 13.85
C GLU A 123 0.73 -23.36 15.35
N PHE A 124 0.48 -22.16 15.87
CA PHE A 124 0.55 -21.90 17.31
C PHE A 124 -0.42 -22.79 18.09
N PHE A 125 -1.69 -22.85 17.69
CA PHE A 125 -2.68 -23.69 18.35
C PHE A 125 -2.36 -25.17 18.21
N ARG A 126 -1.83 -25.62 17.08
CA ARG A 126 -1.40 -27.01 16.90
C ARG A 126 -0.29 -27.42 17.86
N MET A 127 0.65 -26.52 18.15
CA MET A 127 1.71 -26.77 19.15
C MET A 127 1.13 -26.94 20.56
N GLU A 128 0.04 -26.27 20.86
CA GLU A 128 -0.70 -26.37 22.13
C GLU A 128 -1.76 -27.49 22.10
N GLN A 129 -1.68 -28.42 21.14
CA GLN A 129 -2.62 -29.54 20.95
C GLN A 129 -4.07 -29.10 20.69
N GLY A 130 -4.29 -27.87 20.29
CA GLY A 130 -5.55 -27.30 19.86
C GLY A 130 -5.69 -27.28 18.34
N ASP A 131 -6.92 -27.06 17.85
CA ASP A 131 -7.22 -26.84 16.46
C ASP A 131 -7.91 -25.48 16.28
N LEU A 132 -7.45 -24.68 15.34
CA LEU A 132 -7.98 -23.36 15.05
C LEU A 132 -8.45 -23.27 13.60
N GLU A 133 -9.71 -22.96 13.41
CA GLU A 133 -10.29 -22.75 12.10
C GLU A 133 -10.83 -21.32 11.98
N PHE A 134 -10.53 -20.68 10.87
CA PHE A 134 -11.12 -19.39 10.50
C PHE A 134 -12.17 -19.61 9.40
N THR A 135 -13.42 -19.31 9.72
CA THR A 135 -14.47 -19.37 8.69
C THR A 135 -14.31 -18.24 7.66
N PRO A 136 -14.79 -18.41 6.42
CA PRO A 136 -14.75 -17.36 5.41
C PRO A 136 -15.40 -16.05 5.87
N GLU A 137 -16.48 -16.15 6.67
CA GLU A 137 -17.17 -15.00 7.23
C GLU A 137 -16.31 -14.25 8.25
N ALA A 138 -15.58 -14.99 9.11
CA ALA A 138 -14.65 -14.40 10.07
C ALA A 138 -13.52 -13.65 9.36
N LEU A 139 -12.93 -14.25 8.32
CA LEU A 139 -11.87 -13.61 7.52
C LEU A 139 -12.36 -12.32 6.86
N ARG A 140 -13.58 -12.32 6.29
CA ARG A 140 -14.18 -11.12 5.72
C ARG A 140 -14.48 -10.05 6.78
N ALA A 141 -14.93 -10.45 7.96
CA ALA A 141 -15.15 -9.52 9.07
C ALA A 141 -13.84 -8.83 9.51
N VAL A 142 -12.74 -9.59 9.60
CA VAL A 142 -11.39 -9.07 9.90
C VAL A 142 -10.94 -8.08 8.81
N ALA A 143 -11.09 -8.44 7.54
CA ALA A 143 -10.74 -7.58 6.40
C ALA A 143 -11.54 -6.26 6.42
N SER A 144 -12.85 -6.35 6.59
CA SER A 144 -13.73 -5.18 6.68
C SER A 144 -13.38 -4.26 7.87
N LEU A 145 -13.03 -4.84 9.02
CA LEU A 145 -12.63 -4.07 10.19
C LEU A 145 -11.29 -3.35 9.97
N ALA A 146 -10.31 -4.02 9.34
CA ALA A 146 -9.03 -3.41 9.01
C ALA A 146 -9.20 -2.25 8.02
N ARG A 147 -10.08 -2.40 7.02
CA ARG A 147 -10.42 -1.34 6.06
C ARG A 147 -11.09 -0.14 6.76
N LYS A 148 -12.07 -0.39 7.64
CA LYS A 148 -12.75 0.68 8.42
C LYS A 148 -11.78 1.47 9.30
N ARG A 149 -10.72 0.82 9.81
CA ARG A 149 -9.65 1.50 10.57
C ARG A 149 -8.72 2.34 9.67
N GLY A 150 -8.88 2.30 8.34
CA GLY A 150 -8.02 3.03 7.40
C GLY A 150 -6.57 2.55 7.33
N THR A 151 -6.26 1.39 7.92
CA THR A 151 -4.89 0.88 8.04
C THR A 151 -4.52 -0.14 6.96
N GLY A 152 -5.49 -0.55 6.11
CA GLY A 152 -5.30 -1.51 5.04
C GLY A 152 -4.66 -2.82 5.53
N ALA A 153 -3.78 -3.41 4.72
CA ALA A 153 -3.12 -4.68 5.05
C ALA A 153 -2.27 -4.64 6.33
N ARG A 154 -1.70 -3.47 6.69
CA ARG A 154 -0.93 -3.32 7.95
C ARG A 154 -1.80 -3.49 9.18
N GLY A 155 -3.07 -3.11 9.11
CA GLY A 155 -4.02 -3.25 10.21
C GLY A 155 -4.53 -4.67 10.44
N LEU A 156 -4.40 -5.56 9.45
CA LEU A 156 -4.85 -6.95 9.57
C LEU A 156 -4.21 -7.65 10.77
N ARG A 157 -2.90 -7.45 10.97
CA ARG A 157 -2.18 -8.03 12.11
C ARG A 157 -2.78 -7.57 13.44
N SER A 158 -2.95 -6.28 13.64
CA SER A 158 -3.51 -5.73 14.87
C SER A 158 -4.95 -6.21 15.13
N VAL A 159 -5.77 -6.30 14.08
CA VAL A 159 -7.15 -6.79 14.21
C VAL A 159 -7.19 -8.26 14.62
N ILE A 160 -6.33 -9.10 14.02
CA ILE A 160 -6.25 -10.52 14.41
C ILE A 160 -5.66 -10.65 15.81
N GLU A 161 -4.60 -9.91 16.16
CA GLU A 161 -4.00 -9.95 17.48
C GLU A 161 -5.01 -9.57 18.59
N ASP A 162 -5.84 -8.53 18.34
CA ASP A 162 -6.92 -8.14 19.26
C ASP A 162 -7.94 -9.27 19.42
N LEU A 163 -8.37 -9.90 18.31
CA LEU A 163 -9.32 -11.00 18.31
C LEU A 163 -8.76 -12.25 19.00
N MET A 164 -7.52 -12.60 18.70
CA MET A 164 -6.89 -13.82 19.19
C MET A 164 -6.47 -13.72 20.66
N ARG A 165 -6.30 -12.52 21.20
CA ARG A 165 -5.91 -12.31 22.61
C ARG A 165 -6.89 -12.99 23.56
N ASP A 166 -8.18 -12.75 23.37
CA ASP A 166 -9.23 -13.30 24.22
C ASP A 166 -9.34 -14.82 24.06
N ILE A 167 -9.27 -15.30 22.81
CA ILE A 167 -9.34 -16.72 22.47
C ILE A 167 -8.13 -17.50 23.08
N ILE A 168 -6.92 -16.94 22.98
CA ILE A 168 -5.72 -17.56 23.56
C ILE A 168 -5.82 -17.59 25.08
N PHE A 169 -6.33 -16.52 25.69
CA PHE A 169 -6.49 -16.46 27.15
C PHE A 169 -7.49 -17.51 27.65
N GLU A 170 -8.62 -17.67 26.97
CA GLU A 170 -9.63 -18.68 27.31
C GLU A 170 -9.10 -20.10 27.04
N ALA A 171 -8.43 -20.35 25.93
CA ALA A 171 -7.84 -21.64 25.60
C ALA A 171 -6.72 -22.02 26.57
N GLY A 172 -5.85 -21.08 26.97
CA GLY A 172 -4.77 -21.32 27.92
C GLY A 172 -5.24 -21.62 29.35
N GLY A 173 -6.48 -21.30 29.69
CA GLY A 173 -7.10 -21.69 30.99
C GLY A 173 -7.73 -23.08 30.96
N THR A 174 -7.80 -23.74 29.82
CA THR A 174 -8.44 -25.06 29.62
C THR A 174 -7.45 -26.15 29.16
N LEU A 175 -6.22 -25.76 28.84
CA LEU A 175 -5.09 -26.63 28.52
C LEU A 175 -4.17 -26.78 29.74
#